data_39236af568b48a2a18b07f03733ebe5b
#
_entry.id   39236af568b48a2a18b07f03733ebe5b
#
_cell.length_a   1.000
_cell.length_b   1.000
_cell.length_c   1.000
_cell.angle_alpha   90.00
_cell.angle_beta   90.00
_cell.angle_gamma   90.00
#
_symmetry.space_group_name_H-M   'P 1'
#
loop_
_entity.id
_entity.type
_entity.pdbx_description
1 polymer ?
#
loop_
_entity_poly.entity_id
_entity_poly.type
_entity_poly.pdbx_seq_one_letter_code
_entity_poly.pdbx_strand_id
1 'polypeptide(L)'
;MRDPKVLEVRGRIDLVKDEELQKVFPSRQGIVELKLKDGRQLRHHTRAVRGTDENPMARAEVDEKCYHLLAPVLGKRKARKLCDVVWTLERVKDMRELRPLLG
;
A
#
# COMPACT_ATOMS: atom_id res chain seq x y z
N MET A 1 12.57 -5.04 -7.94
CA MET A 1 12.40 -6.18 -7.02
C MET A 1 13.19 -7.34 -7.61
N ARG A 2 14.29 -7.77 -6.94
CA ARG A 2 15.26 -8.77 -7.48
C ARG A 2 15.51 -9.94 -6.51
N ASP A 3 14.72 -10.01 -5.42
CA ASP A 3 14.85 -11.13 -4.45
C ASP A 3 14.38 -12.42 -5.10
N PRO A 4 15.25 -13.47 -5.17
CA PRO A 4 14.91 -14.75 -5.81
C PRO A 4 13.71 -15.45 -5.17
N LYS A 5 13.53 -15.33 -3.84
CA LYS A 5 12.39 -15.92 -3.14
C LYS A 5 11.06 -15.26 -3.55
N VAL A 6 11.08 -13.93 -3.74
CA VAL A 6 9.89 -13.21 -4.22
C VAL A 6 9.57 -13.60 -5.66
N LEU A 7 10.58 -13.75 -6.52
CA LEU A 7 10.40 -14.17 -7.91
C LEU A 7 9.86 -15.60 -7.99
N GLU A 8 10.33 -16.50 -7.14
CA GLU A 8 9.82 -17.88 -7.05
C GLU A 8 8.34 -17.91 -6.68
N VAL A 9 7.92 -17.13 -5.65
CA VAL A 9 6.51 -17.05 -5.27
C VAL A 9 5.69 -16.43 -6.39
N ARG A 10 6.18 -15.37 -7.03
CA ARG A 10 5.50 -14.73 -8.16
C ARG A 10 5.26 -15.69 -9.32
N GLY A 11 6.20 -16.60 -9.59
CA GLY A 11 6.05 -17.61 -10.64
C GLY A 11 4.95 -18.65 -10.38
N ARG A 12 4.35 -18.66 -9.19
CA ARG A 12 3.22 -19.51 -8.79
C ARG A 12 1.87 -18.78 -8.81
N ILE A 13 1.86 -17.52 -9.23
CA ILE A 13 0.65 -16.66 -9.21
C ILE A 13 0.16 -16.49 -10.63
N ASP A 14 -1.06 -16.94 -10.88
CA ASP A 14 -1.79 -16.69 -12.12
C ASP A 14 -2.74 -15.52 -11.90
N LEU A 15 -2.72 -14.56 -12.82
CA LEU A 15 -3.69 -13.47 -12.86
C LEU A 15 -4.81 -13.82 -13.83
N VAL A 16 -6.01 -14.00 -13.30
CA VAL A 16 -7.20 -14.38 -14.07
C VAL A 16 -8.11 -13.16 -14.18
N LYS A 17 -8.54 -12.85 -15.40
CA LYS A 17 -9.58 -11.85 -15.64
C LYS A 17 -10.94 -12.43 -15.23
N ASP A 18 -11.68 -11.68 -14.42
CA ASP A 18 -13.01 -12.05 -13.94
C ASP A 18 -14.03 -11.04 -14.49
N GLU A 19 -14.94 -11.50 -15.34
CA GLU A 19 -15.95 -10.67 -16.01
C GLU A 19 -17.01 -10.16 -15.03
N GLU A 20 -17.31 -10.88 -13.96
CA GLU A 20 -18.26 -10.43 -12.93
C GLU A 20 -17.67 -9.29 -12.09
N LEU A 21 -16.38 -9.40 -11.74
CA LEU A 21 -15.67 -8.31 -11.08
C LEU A 21 -15.55 -7.06 -11.97
N GLN A 22 -15.50 -7.24 -13.28
CA GLN A 22 -15.46 -6.11 -14.22
C GLN A 22 -16.79 -5.34 -14.26
N LYS A 23 -17.94 -6.01 -14.08
CA LYS A 23 -19.26 -5.37 -14.10
C LYS A 23 -19.53 -4.44 -12.92
N VAL A 24 -18.82 -4.60 -11.79
CA VAL A 24 -18.99 -3.77 -10.59
C VAL A 24 -18.15 -2.49 -10.62
N PHE A 25 -17.45 -2.21 -11.74
CA PHE A 25 -16.74 -0.95 -11.91
C PHE A 25 -17.70 0.26 -11.72
N PRO A 26 -17.34 1.32 -11.02
CA PRO A 26 -15.98 1.70 -10.59
C PRO A 26 -15.50 1.08 -9.27
N SER A 27 -16.29 0.28 -8.58
CA SER A 27 -15.83 -0.43 -7.39
C SER A 27 -14.67 -1.37 -7.76
N ARG A 28 -13.55 -1.22 -7.06
CA ARG A 28 -12.35 -2.04 -7.29
C ARG A 28 -12.37 -3.22 -6.35
N GLN A 29 -12.62 -4.39 -6.89
CA GLN A 29 -12.70 -5.63 -6.14
C GLN A 29 -11.62 -6.61 -6.60
N GLY A 30 -11.34 -7.62 -5.77
CA GLY A 30 -10.41 -8.68 -6.11
C GLY A 30 -10.68 -9.95 -5.32
N ILE A 31 -10.45 -11.08 -5.96
CA ILE A 31 -10.53 -12.39 -5.33
C ILE A 31 -9.14 -13.01 -5.35
N VAL A 32 -8.71 -13.55 -4.21
CA VAL A 32 -7.47 -14.32 -4.09
C VAL A 32 -7.83 -15.73 -3.70
N GLU A 33 -7.35 -16.71 -4.46
CA GLU A 33 -7.48 -18.13 -4.17
C GLU A 33 -6.10 -18.73 -3.96
N LEU A 34 -5.92 -19.46 -2.85
CA LEU A 34 -4.68 -20.11 -2.48
C LEU A 34 -4.90 -21.62 -2.37
N LYS A 35 -4.07 -22.41 -3.05
CA LYS A 35 -3.95 -23.84 -2.85
C LYS A 35 -2.72 -24.13 -2.00
N LEU A 36 -2.92 -24.67 -0.80
CA LEU A 36 -1.85 -24.99 0.12
C LEU A 36 -1.26 -26.38 -0.19
N LYS A 37 -0.04 -26.64 0.28
CA LYS A 37 0.64 -27.94 0.08
C LYS A 37 -0.07 -29.11 0.76
N ASP A 38 -0.86 -28.85 1.80
CA ASP A 38 -1.67 -29.84 2.52
C ASP A 38 -3.04 -30.11 1.87
N GLY A 39 -3.29 -29.54 0.68
CA GLY A 39 -4.53 -29.69 -0.08
C GLY A 39 -5.65 -28.72 0.28
N ARG A 40 -5.51 -27.92 1.34
CA ARG A 40 -6.52 -26.89 1.69
C ARG A 40 -6.57 -25.80 0.63
N GLN A 41 -7.77 -25.31 0.38
CA GLN A 41 -8.02 -24.15 -0.47
C GLN A 41 -8.54 -23.00 0.39
N LEU A 42 -7.95 -21.83 0.24
CA LEU A 42 -8.38 -20.61 0.89
C LEU A 42 -8.83 -19.63 -0.17
N ARG A 43 -9.95 -18.94 0.08
CA ARG A 43 -10.49 -17.92 -0.83
C ARG A 43 -10.82 -16.66 -0.03
N HIS A 44 -10.39 -15.52 -0.52
CA HIS A 44 -10.74 -14.22 0.04
C HIS A 44 -11.24 -13.29 -1.06
N HIS A 45 -12.37 -12.63 -0.81
CA HIS A 45 -12.94 -11.63 -1.70
C HIS A 45 -12.83 -10.25 -1.03
N THR A 46 -11.98 -9.40 -1.57
CA THR A 46 -11.89 -7.98 -1.17
C THR A 46 -12.95 -7.20 -1.92
N ARG A 47 -14.02 -6.80 -1.23
CA ARG A 47 -15.14 -6.04 -1.83
C ARG A 47 -14.85 -4.54 -1.90
N ALA A 48 -14.12 -4.00 -0.94
CA ALA A 48 -13.72 -2.59 -0.89
C ALA A 48 -12.22 -2.49 -0.63
N VAL A 49 -11.50 -1.85 -1.55
CA VAL A 49 -10.04 -1.66 -1.44
C VAL A 49 -9.74 -0.72 -0.29
N ARG A 50 -8.71 -1.03 0.49
CA ARG A 50 -8.26 -0.19 1.61
C ARG A 50 -7.86 1.20 1.12
N GLY A 51 -8.44 2.25 1.73
CA GLY A 51 -8.22 3.65 1.37
C GLY A 51 -9.26 4.25 0.43
N THR A 52 -10.37 3.54 0.19
CA THR A 52 -11.56 4.08 -0.48
C THR A 52 -12.54 4.66 0.55
N ASP A 53 -13.58 5.33 0.11
CA ASP A 53 -14.69 5.83 0.92
C ASP A 53 -15.44 4.69 1.66
N GLU A 54 -15.57 3.53 1.01
CA GLU A 54 -16.19 2.34 1.61
C GLU A 54 -15.28 1.63 2.63
N ASN A 55 -13.96 1.85 2.57
CA ASN A 55 -12.97 1.25 3.47
C ASN A 55 -11.84 2.22 3.77
N PRO A 56 -12.12 3.32 4.49
CA PRO A 56 -11.17 4.40 4.72
C PRO A 56 -9.99 3.96 5.59
N MET A 57 -8.83 4.53 5.32
CA MET A 57 -7.66 4.38 6.17
C MET A 57 -7.72 5.37 7.33
N ALA A 58 -7.41 4.89 8.54
CA ALA A 58 -7.17 5.78 9.66
C ALA A 58 -5.87 6.60 9.44
N ARG A 59 -5.80 7.78 10.07
CA ARG A 59 -4.60 8.65 10.00
C ARG A 59 -3.31 7.91 10.33
N ALA A 60 -3.33 7.07 11.37
CA ALA A 60 -2.17 6.28 11.78
C ALA A 60 -1.70 5.30 10.69
N GLU A 61 -2.62 4.67 9.97
CA GLU A 61 -2.28 3.74 8.88
C GLU A 61 -1.66 4.47 7.68
N VAL A 62 -2.17 5.68 7.38
CA VAL A 62 -1.58 6.54 6.33
C VAL A 62 -0.17 6.97 6.73
N ASP A 63 0.02 7.39 7.99
CA ASP A 63 1.32 7.79 8.52
C ASP A 63 2.33 6.64 8.48
N GLU A 64 1.93 5.46 8.93
CA GLU A 64 2.76 4.25 8.90
C GLU A 64 3.17 3.88 7.46
N LYS A 65 2.22 3.89 6.53
CA LYS A 65 2.48 3.65 5.11
C LYS A 65 3.48 4.65 4.55
N CYS A 66 3.29 5.94 4.80
CA CYS A 66 4.22 6.99 4.37
C CYS A 66 5.62 6.77 4.94
N TYR A 67 5.72 6.51 6.23
CA TYR A 67 6.99 6.25 6.89
C TYR A 67 7.73 5.05 6.28
N HIS A 68 7.04 3.94 6.04
CA HIS A 68 7.64 2.74 5.45
C HIS A 68 8.13 2.95 4.01
N LEU A 69 7.48 3.81 3.25
CA LEU A 69 7.91 4.16 1.89
C LEU A 69 9.10 5.13 1.90
N LEU A 70 9.14 6.07 2.84
CA LEU A 70 10.14 7.13 2.90
C LEU A 70 11.43 6.70 3.60
N ALA A 71 11.33 5.88 4.65
CA ALA A 71 12.47 5.52 5.49
C ALA A 71 13.62 4.82 4.75
N PRO A 72 13.40 3.92 3.78
CA PRO A 72 14.47 3.33 2.98
C PRO A 72 15.23 4.31 2.11
N VAL A 73 14.59 5.43 1.71
CA VAL A 73 15.15 6.43 0.79
C VAL A 73 15.81 7.58 1.57
N LEU A 74 15.10 8.13 2.55
CA LEU A 74 15.52 9.35 3.27
C LEU A 74 16.24 9.06 4.59
N GLY A 75 16.21 7.81 5.05
CA GLY A 75 16.60 7.43 6.41
C GLY A 75 15.50 7.71 7.44
N LYS A 76 15.50 6.93 8.52
CA LYS A 76 14.43 6.91 9.53
C LYS A 76 14.10 8.29 10.12
N ARG A 77 15.15 9.09 10.44
CA ARG A 77 15.00 10.40 11.08
C ARG A 77 14.34 11.44 10.15
N LYS A 78 14.81 11.55 8.90
CA LYS A 78 14.22 12.48 7.92
C LYS A 78 12.81 12.07 7.55
N ALA A 79 12.57 10.76 7.33
CA ALA A 79 11.24 10.22 7.01
C ALA A 79 10.23 10.57 8.11
N ARG A 80 10.56 10.35 9.40
CA ARG A 80 9.66 10.71 10.50
C ARG A 80 9.39 12.22 10.53
N LYS A 81 10.44 13.04 10.45
CA LYS A 81 10.29 14.50 10.44
C LYS A 81 9.42 14.99 9.27
N LEU A 82 9.58 14.39 8.09
CA LEU A 82 8.75 14.75 6.93
C LEU A 82 7.28 14.39 7.14
N CYS A 83 6.98 13.19 7.66
CA CYS A 83 5.62 12.81 8.02
C CYS A 83 4.99 13.80 9.02
N ASP A 84 5.72 14.15 10.09
CA ASP A 84 5.23 15.07 11.13
C ASP A 84 4.95 16.47 10.57
N VAL A 85 5.82 16.98 9.70
CA VAL A 85 5.64 18.30 9.07
C VAL A 85 4.45 18.28 8.12
N VAL A 86 4.26 17.22 7.32
CA VAL A 86 3.12 17.10 6.41
C VAL A 86 1.79 17.08 7.17
N TRP A 87 1.73 16.47 8.34
CA TRP A 87 0.53 16.47 9.20
C TRP A 87 0.20 17.83 9.84
N THR A 88 1.14 18.78 9.78
CA THR A 88 1.00 20.15 10.30
C THR A 88 1.38 21.17 9.24
N LEU A 89 1.09 20.86 7.97
CA LEU A 89 1.54 21.63 6.80
C LEU A 89 1.03 23.07 6.85
N GLU A 90 -0.14 23.30 7.43
CA GLU A 90 -0.75 24.64 7.63
C GLU A 90 0.11 25.55 8.52
N ARG A 91 1.08 25.00 9.27
CA ARG A 91 2.00 25.78 10.12
C ARG A 91 3.30 26.14 9.41
N VAL A 92 3.54 25.56 8.23
CA VAL A 92 4.74 25.82 7.44
C VAL A 92 4.61 27.16 6.75
N LYS A 93 5.47 28.12 7.10
CA LYS A 93 5.45 29.46 6.53
C LYS A 93 6.07 29.55 5.14
N ASP A 94 7.04 28.72 4.86
CA ASP A 94 7.73 28.64 3.58
C ASP A 94 7.95 27.18 3.17
N MET A 95 7.38 26.76 2.06
CA MET A 95 7.50 25.40 1.53
C MET A 95 8.97 24.98 1.26
N ARG A 96 9.87 25.94 1.11
CA ARG A 96 11.31 25.67 0.98
C ARG A 96 11.94 25.04 2.21
N GLU A 97 11.29 25.17 3.39
CA GLU A 97 11.71 24.50 4.63
C GLU A 97 11.65 22.97 4.53
N LEU A 98 10.84 22.42 3.61
CA LEU A 98 10.76 20.98 3.36
C LEU A 98 11.96 20.45 2.54
N ARG A 99 12.64 21.32 1.82
CA ARG A 99 13.71 20.94 0.87
C ARG A 99 14.82 20.10 1.51
N PRO A 100 15.34 20.40 2.72
CA PRO A 100 16.34 19.57 3.38
C PRO A 100 15.86 18.20 3.81
N LEU A 101 14.53 18.00 3.86
CA LEU A 101 13.91 16.72 4.22
C LEU A 101 13.71 15.80 3.03
N LEU A 102 13.73 16.34 1.81
CA LEU A 102 13.46 15.61 0.57
C LEU A 102 14.70 14.96 -0.07
N GLY A 103 15.90 15.30 0.41
CA GLY A 103 17.13 14.68 -0.07
C GLY A 103 18.30 15.64 -0.14
#